data_91ddea245c8621708bf0177771c2521a
#
_entry.id   91ddea245c8621708bf0177771c2521a
#
_cell.length_a   1.000
_cell.length_b   1.000
_cell.length_c   1.000
_cell.angle_alpha   90.00
_cell.angle_beta   90.00
_cell.angle_gamma   90.00
#
_symmetry.space_group_name_H-M   'P 1'
#
loop_
_entity.id
_entity.type
_entity.pdbx_description
1 polymer ?
#
loop_
_entity_poly.entity_id
_entity_poly.type
_entity_poly.pdbx_seq_one_letter_code
_entity_poly.pdbx_strand_id
1 'polypeptide(L)'
;RLTVEDPTALWKQRRNSRVFMAKSVVDVVQTIFSEWQQRSSLFASSLTLDISGLTQDYDVRPFIMQHNETDEAFIKRLLASEGISTLIDEAQLKVSSSSEQIQAQKLRLIDSNDQYKTLDRRSIRFHRSSATERQDSITAFTGLRSIQPTSVHIQRWQADALETEEGAGSVQSKHSHSDNQDNASLGLEQAWHFSPAWI
;
A
#
# COMPACT_ATOMS: atom_id res chain seq x y z
N ARG A 1 -8.47 -1.21 29.05
CA ARG A 1 -8.31 -1.80 27.71
C ARG A 1 -6.91 -1.47 27.20
N LEU A 2 -6.16 -2.45 26.76
CA LEU A 2 -4.86 -2.29 26.11
C LEU A 2 -5.07 -2.42 24.59
N THR A 3 -4.51 -1.49 23.83
CA THR A 3 -4.43 -1.57 22.37
C THR A 3 -2.97 -1.80 22.01
N VAL A 4 -2.70 -2.81 21.21
CA VAL A 4 -1.37 -3.13 20.70
C VAL A 4 -1.38 -2.91 19.20
N GLU A 5 -0.42 -2.15 18.71
CA GLU A 5 -0.24 -1.83 17.29
C GLU A 5 1.23 -2.06 16.93
N ASP A 6 1.51 -2.22 15.64
CA ASP A 6 2.89 -2.28 15.15
C ASP A 6 3.59 -0.92 15.28
N PRO A 7 4.93 -0.86 15.16
CA PRO A 7 5.68 0.39 15.38
C PRO A 7 5.33 1.53 14.42
N THR A 8 4.72 1.26 13.25
CA THR A 8 4.31 2.30 12.30
C THR A 8 3.20 3.19 12.87
N ALA A 9 2.49 2.73 13.90
CA ALA A 9 1.51 3.54 14.62
C ALA A 9 2.10 4.84 15.19
N LEU A 10 3.41 4.87 15.46
CA LEU A 10 4.09 6.08 15.91
C LEU A 10 4.09 7.18 14.84
N TRP A 11 3.99 6.85 13.57
CA TRP A 11 3.91 7.82 12.48
C TRP A 11 2.68 8.72 12.54
N LYS A 12 1.63 8.31 13.26
CA LYS A 12 0.44 9.12 13.55
C LYS A 12 0.78 10.33 14.44
N GLN A 13 1.86 10.24 15.23
CA GLN A 13 2.21 11.23 16.24
C GLN A 13 2.99 12.43 15.68
N ARG A 14 3.54 12.32 14.46
CA ARG A 14 4.24 13.42 13.82
C ARG A 14 3.45 13.98 12.64
N ARG A 15 3.06 15.23 12.73
CA ARG A 15 2.43 16.02 11.66
C ARG A 15 3.45 17.03 11.13
N ASN A 16 3.51 17.19 9.81
CA ASN A 16 4.48 18.08 9.20
C ASN A 16 3.95 18.78 7.93
N SER A 17 4.65 19.85 7.54
CA SER A 17 4.50 20.51 6.24
C SER A 17 5.90 20.76 5.69
N ARG A 18 6.27 20.05 4.64
CA ARG A 18 7.61 20.08 4.04
C ARG A 18 7.57 19.63 2.60
N VAL A 19 8.63 19.95 1.87
CA VAL A 19 8.79 19.57 0.46
C VAL A 19 10.04 18.73 0.30
N PHE A 20 9.93 17.67 -0.47
CA PHE A 20 11.03 16.85 -0.93
C PHE A 20 11.25 17.15 -2.41
N MET A 21 12.45 17.59 -2.77
CA MET A 21 12.82 17.95 -4.14
C MET A 21 13.57 16.82 -4.81
N ALA A 22 13.27 16.56 -6.07
CA ALA A 22 13.97 15.59 -6.92
C ALA A 22 14.14 14.21 -6.24
N LYS A 23 13.02 13.64 -5.78
CA LYS A 23 12.97 12.32 -5.12
C LYS A 23 11.84 11.46 -5.68
N SER A 24 12.08 10.16 -5.70
CA SER A 24 11.01 9.19 -5.89
C SER A 24 10.17 9.03 -4.61
N VAL A 25 9.01 8.42 -4.73
CA VAL A 25 8.17 8.08 -3.57
C VAL A 25 8.93 7.18 -2.59
N VAL A 26 9.68 6.21 -3.12
CA VAL A 26 10.48 5.28 -2.29
C VAL A 26 11.56 6.03 -1.51
N ASP A 27 12.26 6.96 -2.15
CA ASP A 27 13.27 7.80 -1.47
C ASP A 27 12.68 8.61 -0.32
N VAL A 28 11.47 9.15 -0.50
CA VAL A 28 10.77 9.90 0.53
C VAL A 28 10.43 9.00 1.71
N VAL A 29 9.89 7.80 1.45
CA VAL A 29 9.56 6.83 2.50
C VAL A 29 10.81 6.42 3.28
N GLN A 30 11.91 6.12 2.59
CA GLN A 30 13.19 5.80 3.23
C GLN A 30 13.73 6.97 4.07
N THR A 31 13.59 8.19 3.57
CA THR A 31 14.01 9.40 4.31
C THR A 31 13.23 9.52 5.62
N ILE A 32 11.90 9.41 5.57
CA ILE A 32 11.05 9.50 6.77
C ILE A 32 11.33 8.36 7.74
N PHE A 33 11.49 7.14 7.22
CA PHE A 33 11.84 5.97 8.02
C PHE A 33 13.17 6.17 8.79
N SER A 34 14.20 6.64 8.08
CA SER A 34 15.51 6.93 8.67
C SER A 34 15.45 8.03 9.73
N GLU A 35 14.66 9.07 9.51
CA GLU A 35 14.43 10.11 10.50
C GLU A 35 13.82 9.57 11.80
N TRP A 36 12.88 8.65 11.70
CA TRP A 36 12.28 7.99 12.86
C TRP A 36 13.29 7.10 13.60
N GLN A 37 14.13 6.36 12.88
CA GLN A 37 15.20 5.57 13.48
C GLN A 37 16.20 6.44 14.25
N GLN A 38 16.57 7.59 13.68
CA GLN A 38 17.50 8.52 14.34
C GLN A 38 16.90 9.19 15.59
N ARG A 39 15.59 9.43 15.60
CA ARG A 39 14.90 10.07 16.73
C ARG A 39 14.58 9.14 17.89
N SER A 40 14.37 7.88 17.60
CA SER A 40 13.92 6.90 18.58
C SER A 40 14.72 5.61 18.46
N SER A 41 15.55 5.34 19.45
CA SER A 41 16.26 4.07 19.57
C SER A 41 15.29 2.88 19.70
N LEU A 42 14.15 3.10 20.34
CA LEU A 42 13.10 2.08 20.45
C LEU A 42 12.50 1.76 19.07
N PHE A 43 12.19 2.77 18.26
CA PHE A 43 11.72 2.55 16.90
C PHE A 43 12.79 1.83 16.06
N ALA A 44 14.04 2.28 16.14
CA ALA A 44 15.17 1.68 15.40
C ALA A 44 15.39 0.20 15.73
N SER A 45 15.17 -0.19 17.00
CA SER A 45 15.29 -1.58 17.45
C SER A 45 14.05 -2.44 17.18
N SER A 46 12.90 -1.82 16.89
CA SER A 46 11.61 -2.54 16.75
C SER A 46 11.17 -2.74 15.30
N LEU A 47 11.68 -1.94 14.36
CA LEU A 47 11.24 -2.00 12.96
C LEU A 47 12.40 -1.80 11.98
N THR A 48 12.46 -2.63 10.97
CA THR A 48 13.35 -2.50 9.80
C THR A 48 12.52 -2.29 8.54
N LEU A 49 13.07 -1.59 7.54
CA LEU A 49 12.44 -1.38 6.25
C LEU A 49 13.09 -2.31 5.22
N ASP A 50 12.24 -3.01 4.46
CA ASP A 50 12.65 -3.89 3.38
C ASP A 50 11.94 -3.47 2.08
N ILE A 51 12.72 -3.00 1.11
CA ILE A 51 12.26 -2.58 -0.22
C ILE A 51 12.56 -3.63 -1.29
N SER A 52 13.09 -4.79 -0.92
CA SER A 52 13.49 -5.83 -1.90
C SER A 52 12.30 -6.44 -2.66
N GLY A 53 11.07 -6.19 -2.20
CA GLY A 53 9.85 -6.60 -2.88
C GLY A 53 9.36 -5.62 -3.94
N LEU A 54 10.10 -4.53 -4.20
CA LEU A 54 9.81 -3.59 -5.27
C LEU A 54 10.52 -4.05 -6.55
N THR A 55 9.74 -4.24 -7.60
CA THR A 55 10.22 -4.79 -8.89
C THR A 55 10.28 -3.76 -10.00
N GLN A 56 9.72 -2.56 -9.76
CA GLN A 56 9.65 -1.47 -10.70
C GLN A 56 10.58 -0.33 -10.31
N ASP A 57 10.98 0.46 -11.29
CA ASP A 57 11.62 1.76 -11.07
C ASP A 57 10.55 2.83 -10.85
N TYR A 58 10.79 3.73 -9.91
CA TYR A 58 9.87 4.79 -9.53
C TYR A 58 10.40 6.14 -9.95
N ASP A 59 9.56 6.90 -10.64
CA ASP A 59 9.93 8.20 -11.18
C ASP A 59 10.38 9.19 -10.10
N VAL A 60 11.44 9.90 -10.43
CA VAL A 60 11.91 11.03 -9.63
C VAL A 60 11.02 12.23 -9.94
N ARG A 61 10.22 12.64 -8.95
CA ARG A 61 9.31 13.77 -9.08
C ARG A 61 10.04 15.08 -8.81
N PRO A 62 9.72 16.16 -9.52
CA PRO A 62 10.31 17.49 -9.27
C PRO A 62 10.16 17.91 -7.82
N PHE A 63 8.98 17.69 -7.23
CA PHE A 63 8.73 17.86 -5.81
C PHE A 63 7.63 16.93 -5.31
N ILE A 64 7.70 16.57 -4.05
CA ILE A 64 6.67 15.85 -3.32
C ILE A 64 6.40 16.64 -2.04
N MET A 65 5.16 17.04 -1.81
CA MET A 65 4.79 17.87 -0.66
C MET A 65 3.99 17.07 0.37
N GLN A 66 4.46 17.12 1.61
CA GLN A 66 3.66 16.82 2.80
C GLN A 66 3.03 18.13 3.27
N HIS A 67 1.72 18.21 3.36
CA HIS A 67 1.03 19.44 3.75
C HIS A 67 0.06 19.18 4.90
N ASN A 68 0.45 19.59 6.09
CA ASN A 68 -0.35 19.49 7.33
C ASN A 68 -0.97 18.09 7.53
N GLU A 69 -0.23 17.05 7.20
CA GLU A 69 -0.64 15.65 7.34
C GLU A 69 0.34 14.87 8.21
N THR A 70 -0.13 13.79 8.84
CA THR A 70 0.74 12.91 9.61
C THR A 70 1.68 12.14 8.69
N ASP A 71 2.82 11.69 9.21
CA ASP A 71 3.73 10.86 8.42
C ASP A 71 3.03 9.59 7.93
N GLU A 72 2.15 9.00 8.75
CA GLU A 72 1.35 7.84 8.33
C GLU A 72 0.47 8.16 7.12
N ALA A 73 -0.31 9.25 7.19
CA ALA A 73 -1.21 9.64 6.10
C ALA A 73 -0.43 9.95 4.82
N PHE A 74 0.70 10.65 4.97
CA PHE A 74 1.58 11.01 3.87
C PHE A 74 2.18 9.78 3.19
N ILE A 75 2.80 8.87 3.96
CA ILE A 75 3.40 7.64 3.44
C ILE A 75 2.33 6.78 2.75
N LYS A 76 1.17 6.57 3.39
CA LYS A 76 0.07 5.79 2.81
C LYS A 76 -0.41 6.37 1.47
N ARG A 77 -0.56 7.68 1.40
CA ARG A 77 -0.97 8.37 0.17
C ARG A 77 0.05 8.19 -0.95
N LEU A 78 1.34 8.34 -0.63
CA LEU A 78 2.41 8.17 -1.61
C LEU A 78 2.48 6.73 -2.12
N LEU A 79 2.48 5.76 -1.22
CA LEU A 79 2.54 4.34 -1.60
C LEU A 79 1.31 3.94 -2.42
N ALA A 80 0.13 4.42 -2.05
CA ALA A 80 -1.09 4.17 -2.82
C ALA A 80 -1.03 4.77 -4.24
N SER A 81 -0.38 5.93 -4.43
CA SER A 81 -0.23 6.54 -5.75
C SER A 81 0.67 5.74 -6.70
N GLU A 82 1.54 4.89 -6.17
CA GLU A 82 2.43 4.02 -6.94
C GLU A 82 1.97 2.54 -6.94
N GLY A 83 0.83 2.25 -6.33
CA GLY A 83 0.35 0.86 -6.22
C GLY A 83 1.18 -0.02 -5.29
N ILE A 84 1.97 0.60 -4.39
CA ILE A 84 2.81 -0.13 -3.44
C ILE A 84 2.00 -0.52 -2.21
N SER A 85 2.05 -1.79 -1.86
CA SER A 85 1.45 -2.35 -0.64
C SER A 85 2.50 -2.53 0.46
N THR A 86 2.04 -2.45 1.71
CA THR A 86 2.89 -2.65 2.90
C THR A 86 2.52 -3.93 3.63
N LEU A 87 3.50 -4.67 4.07
CA LEU A 87 3.35 -5.87 4.89
C LEU A 87 4.24 -5.76 6.13
N ILE A 88 3.74 -6.22 7.27
CA ILE A 88 4.55 -6.42 8.46
C ILE A 88 4.90 -7.90 8.55
N ASP A 89 6.18 -8.20 8.38
CA ASP A 89 6.71 -9.55 8.59
C ASP A 89 7.22 -9.66 10.03
N GLU A 90 6.70 -10.63 10.76
CA GLU A 90 7.17 -10.96 12.09
C GLU A 90 8.49 -11.76 11.99
N ALA A 91 9.53 -11.28 12.66
CA ALA A 91 10.79 -12.02 12.73
C ALA A 91 10.71 -13.22 13.69
N GLN A 92 9.80 -13.14 14.65
CA GLN A 92 9.66 -14.12 15.71
C GLN A 92 8.20 -14.28 16.11
N LEU A 93 7.64 -15.46 15.82
CA LEU A 93 6.23 -15.76 16.11
C LEU A 93 5.95 -16.07 17.58
N LYS A 94 6.96 -16.48 18.34
CA LYS A 94 6.86 -16.83 19.76
C LYS A 94 8.12 -16.43 20.50
N VAL A 95 7.94 -15.86 21.67
CA VAL A 95 9.01 -15.61 22.63
C VAL A 95 8.96 -16.75 23.66
N SER A 96 10.03 -17.51 23.80
CA SER A 96 10.09 -18.69 24.64
C SER A 96 10.34 -18.37 26.10
N SER A 97 10.87 -17.20 26.41
CA SER A 97 11.08 -16.76 27.79
C SER A 97 11.04 -15.22 27.91
N SER A 98 10.80 -14.73 29.10
CA SER A 98 10.81 -13.28 29.39
C SER A 98 12.19 -12.62 29.27
N SER A 99 13.25 -13.41 29.22
CA SER A 99 14.62 -12.94 29.04
C SER A 99 15.07 -12.92 27.56
N GLU A 100 14.24 -13.46 26.66
CA GLU A 100 14.54 -13.48 25.24
C GLU A 100 14.30 -12.08 24.64
N GLN A 101 15.31 -11.59 23.93
CA GLN A 101 15.18 -10.31 23.25
C GLN A 101 14.25 -10.45 22.02
N ILE A 102 13.21 -9.63 21.96
CA ILE A 102 12.30 -9.59 20.81
C ILE A 102 13.05 -8.99 19.61
N GLN A 103 13.01 -9.70 18.49
CA GLN A 103 13.61 -9.23 17.25
C GLN A 103 12.72 -8.17 16.57
N ALA A 104 13.36 -7.28 15.82
CA ALA A 104 12.65 -6.25 15.06
C ALA A 104 11.69 -6.86 14.03
N GLN A 105 10.49 -6.32 13.94
CA GLN A 105 9.59 -6.56 12.83
C GLN A 105 10.17 -5.97 11.54
N LYS A 106 9.70 -6.44 10.41
CA LYS A 106 10.12 -5.95 9.11
C LYS A 106 8.93 -5.35 8.36
N LEU A 107 9.01 -4.06 8.06
CA LEU A 107 8.09 -3.42 7.13
C LEU A 107 8.57 -3.69 5.71
N ARG A 108 7.86 -4.54 4.99
CA ARG A 108 8.17 -4.88 3.61
C ARG A 108 7.24 -4.15 2.65
N LEU A 109 7.83 -3.52 1.63
CA LEU A 109 7.12 -2.90 0.52
C LEU A 109 7.09 -3.87 -0.65
N ILE A 110 5.93 -4.00 -1.27
CA ILE A 110 5.71 -4.85 -2.46
C ILE A 110 4.87 -4.09 -3.50
N ASP A 111 5.14 -4.31 -4.76
CA ASP A 111 4.44 -3.72 -5.91
C ASP A 111 3.76 -4.77 -6.80
N SER A 112 3.86 -6.05 -6.44
CA SER A 112 3.23 -7.16 -7.15
C SER A 112 2.65 -8.19 -6.18
N ASN A 113 1.53 -8.79 -6.57
CA ASN A 113 0.90 -9.87 -5.80
C ASN A 113 1.78 -11.13 -5.71
N ASP A 114 2.73 -11.31 -6.62
CA ASP A 114 3.66 -12.44 -6.60
C ASP A 114 4.64 -12.38 -5.41
N GLN A 115 4.75 -11.22 -4.78
CA GLN A 115 5.60 -11.00 -3.62
C GLN A 115 4.96 -11.45 -2.29
N TYR A 116 3.69 -11.84 -2.30
CA TYR A 116 3.07 -12.41 -1.11
C TYR A 116 3.64 -13.81 -0.82
N LYS A 117 3.97 -14.05 0.44
CA LYS A 117 4.39 -15.38 0.88
C LYS A 117 3.21 -16.33 0.91
N THR A 118 3.44 -17.55 0.45
CA THR A 118 2.44 -18.62 0.59
C THR A 118 2.22 -18.93 2.06
N LEU A 119 0.98 -19.02 2.48
CA LEU A 119 0.65 -19.48 3.82
C LEU A 119 1.00 -20.96 3.98
N ASP A 120 1.52 -21.35 5.14
CA ASP A 120 1.77 -22.75 5.50
C ASP A 120 0.50 -23.58 5.39
N ARG A 121 -0.61 -22.96 5.74
CA ARG A 121 -1.94 -23.51 5.61
C ARG A 121 -2.51 -23.17 4.22
N ARG A 122 -2.52 -24.15 3.33
CA ARG A 122 -2.99 -23.98 1.94
C ARG A 122 -4.50 -23.78 1.79
N SER A 123 -5.30 -24.19 2.77
CA SER A 123 -6.75 -24.08 2.74
C SER A 123 -7.27 -23.48 4.01
N ILE A 124 -8.07 -22.44 3.90
CA ILE A 124 -8.81 -21.84 5.02
C ILE A 124 -10.26 -22.26 4.86
N ARG A 125 -10.80 -22.91 5.87
CA ARG A 125 -12.17 -23.40 5.86
C ARG A 125 -13.16 -22.24 5.96
N PHE A 126 -14.21 -22.28 5.16
CA PHE A 126 -15.38 -21.40 5.36
C PHE A 126 -16.39 -22.10 6.27
N HIS A 127 -16.78 -21.46 7.36
CA HIS A 127 -17.74 -21.99 8.29
C HIS A 127 -18.54 -20.87 8.97
N ARG A 128 -19.86 -20.94 8.90
CA ARG A 128 -20.76 -19.90 9.43
C ARG A 128 -20.80 -19.82 10.96
N SER A 129 -20.41 -20.87 11.67
CA SER A 129 -20.40 -20.92 13.11
C SER A 129 -18.99 -21.21 13.65
N SER A 130 -18.47 -20.33 14.47
CA SER A 130 -17.13 -20.50 15.07
C SER A 130 -17.11 -21.38 16.31
N ALA A 131 -18.26 -21.80 16.83
CA ALA A 131 -18.36 -22.49 18.14
C ALA A 131 -17.66 -23.85 18.19
N THR A 132 -17.42 -24.48 17.05
CA THR A 132 -16.80 -25.81 16.97
C THR A 132 -15.44 -25.81 16.26
N GLU A 133 -15.01 -24.65 15.75
CA GLU A 133 -13.73 -24.54 15.05
C GLU A 133 -12.58 -24.35 16.03
N ARG A 134 -11.53 -25.18 15.84
CA ARG A 134 -10.29 -25.11 16.63
C ARG A 134 -9.21 -24.25 15.99
N GLN A 135 -9.43 -23.81 14.76
CA GLN A 135 -8.50 -23.02 13.95
C GLN A 135 -9.24 -21.83 13.37
N ASP A 136 -8.49 -20.80 13.03
CA ASP A 136 -9.04 -19.64 12.31
C ASP A 136 -9.73 -20.06 11.04
N SER A 137 -10.94 -19.53 10.83
CA SER A 137 -11.79 -19.84 9.68
C SER A 137 -12.41 -18.58 9.10
N ILE A 138 -12.83 -18.64 7.85
CA ILE A 138 -13.59 -17.57 7.21
C ILE A 138 -15.04 -17.75 7.62
N THR A 139 -15.59 -16.78 8.35
CA THR A 139 -16.99 -16.81 8.83
C THR A 139 -17.94 -15.99 7.96
N ALA A 140 -17.42 -15.00 7.23
CA ALA A 140 -18.19 -14.19 6.30
C ALA A 140 -17.38 -13.97 5.02
N PHE A 141 -18.03 -14.14 3.89
CA PHE A 141 -17.46 -13.88 2.58
C PHE A 141 -18.54 -13.23 1.71
N THR A 142 -18.32 -11.97 1.35
CA THR A 142 -19.29 -11.18 0.58
C THR A 142 -18.61 -10.63 -0.67
N GLY A 143 -19.16 -10.94 -1.83
CA GLY A 143 -18.76 -10.36 -3.09
C GLY A 143 -19.51 -9.04 -3.34
N LEU A 144 -18.75 -7.95 -3.52
CA LEU A 144 -19.28 -6.67 -3.96
C LEU A 144 -18.87 -6.43 -5.41
N ARG A 145 -19.80 -5.92 -6.20
CA ARG A 145 -19.54 -5.53 -7.58
C ARG A 145 -20.11 -4.16 -7.84
N SER A 146 -19.34 -3.30 -8.47
CA SER A 146 -19.79 -1.99 -8.90
C SER A 146 -19.37 -1.76 -10.35
N ILE A 147 -20.18 -1.01 -11.07
CA ILE A 147 -19.83 -0.57 -12.43
C ILE A 147 -18.81 0.55 -12.28
N GLN A 148 -17.71 0.44 -12.98
CA GLN A 148 -16.62 1.41 -13.01
C GLN A 148 -16.30 1.78 -14.46
N PRO A 149 -15.75 2.97 -14.73
CA PRO A 149 -15.21 3.29 -16.04
C PRO A 149 -14.14 2.25 -16.43
N THR A 150 -14.17 1.82 -17.68
CA THR A 150 -13.21 0.84 -18.22
C THR A 150 -11.97 1.49 -18.83
N SER A 151 -12.04 2.78 -19.09
CA SER A 151 -10.89 3.56 -19.53
C SER A 151 -10.76 4.84 -18.71
N VAL A 152 -9.53 5.21 -18.43
CA VAL A 152 -9.19 6.44 -17.71
C VAL A 152 -8.23 7.23 -18.60
N HIS A 153 -8.51 8.52 -18.77
CA HIS A 153 -7.65 9.46 -19.44
C HIS A 153 -7.25 10.54 -18.43
N ILE A 154 -5.97 10.73 -18.26
CA ILE A 154 -5.42 11.71 -17.32
C ILE A 154 -4.60 12.73 -18.08
N GLN A 155 -4.83 13.99 -17.80
CA GLN A 155 -4.05 15.10 -18.35
C GLN A 155 -3.39 15.89 -17.23
N ARG A 156 -2.14 16.27 -17.46
CA ARG A 156 -1.37 17.12 -16.57
C ARG A 156 -0.73 18.26 -17.37
N TRP A 157 -0.83 19.47 -16.84
CA TRP A 157 -0.11 20.61 -17.36
C TRP A 157 1.36 20.57 -16.94
N GLN A 158 2.26 20.60 -17.91
CA GLN A 158 3.69 20.71 -17.68
C GLN A 158 4.15 22.14 -17.95
N ALA A 159 4.39 22.88 -16.86
CA ALA A 159 4.69 24.31 -16.94
C ALA A 159 6.00 24.62 -17.68
N ASP A 160 7.01 23.77 -17.55
CA ASP A 160 8.34 23.98 -18.14
C ASP A 160 8.33 23.78 -19.66
N ALA A 161 7.50 22.86 -20.15
CA ALA A 161 7.36 22.59 -21.57
C ALA A 161 6.20 23.37 -22.23
N LEU A 162 5.36 24.02 -21.43
CA LEU A 162 4.14 24.71 -21.87
C LEU A 162 3.19 23.81 -22.69
N GLU A 163 3.13 22.54 -22.33
CA GLU A 163 2.33 21.52 -22.98
C GLU A 163 1.56 20.68 -21.97
N THR A 164 0.65 19.85 -22.47
CA THR A 164 -0.10 18.90 -21.65
C THR A 164 0.48 17.51 -21.87
N GLU A 165 0.89 16.86 -20.80
CA GLU A 165 1.17 15.43 -20.82
C GLU A 165 -0.10 14.64 -20.61
N GLU A 166 -0.24 13.55 -21.34
CA GLU A 166 -1.41 12.69 -21.32
C GLU A 166 -1.01 11.26 -20.97
N GLY A 167 -1.79 10.66 -20.11
CA GLY A 167 -1.73 9.23 -19.80
C GLY A 167 -3.10 8.61 -20.00
N ALA A 168 -3.15 7.48 -20.69
CA ALA A 168 -4.39 6.76 -20.89
C ALA A 168 -4.20 5.28 -20.58
N GLY A 169 -5.19 4.67 -19.93
CA GLY A 169 -5.21 3.26 -19.65
C GLY A 169 -6.62 2.69 -19.80
N SER A 170 -6.70 1.46 -20.28
CA SER A 170 -7.96 0.72 -20.34
C SER A 170 -7.79 -0.68 -19.78
N VAL A 171 -8.82 -1.15 -19.09
CA VAL A 171 -8.87 -2.50 -18.54
C VAL A 171 -10.10 -3.21 -19.07
N GLN A 172 -9.92 -4.36 -19.69
CA GLN A 172 -11.04 -5.24 -20.01
C GLN A 172 -11.40 -6.07 -18.78
N SER A 173 -12.69 -6.08 -18.45
CA SER A 173 -13.19 -6.95 -17.39
C SER A 173 -13.04 -8.42 -17.82
N LYS A 174 -12.39 -9.21 -16.97
CA LYS A 174 -12.25 -10.65 -17.13
C LYS A 174 -13.33 -11.43 -16.38
N HIS A 175 -14.29 -10.75 -15.78
CA HIS A 175 -15.36 -11.40 -15.03
C HIS A 175 -16.46 -11.90 -15.97
N SER A 176 -16.78 -13.16 -15.84
CA SER A 176 -17.94 -13.79 -16.45
C SER A 176 -19.13 -13.66 -15.50
N HIS A 177 -20.23 -13.03 -15.93
CA HIS A 177 -21.40 -12.79 -15.09
C HIS A 177 -22.51 -13.83 -15.27
N SER A 178 -22.55 -14.51 -16.36
CA SER A 178 -23.40 -15.66 -16.70
C SER A 178 -23.12 -16.08 -18.14
N ASP A 179 -23.78 -17.13 -18.60
CA ASP A 179 -23.50 -17.80 -19.87
C ASP A 179 -23.66 -16.94 -21.14
N ASN A 180 -24.29 -15.77 -21.05
CA ASN A 180 -24.58 -14.90 -22.20
C ASN A 180 -24.01 -13.50 -22.09
N GLN A 181 -22.90 -13.31 -21.42
CA GLN A 181 -22.48 -11.96 -21.08
C GLN A 181 -21.29 -11.48 -21.86
N ASP A 182 -21.56 -10.45 -22.57
CA ASP A 182 -20.56 -9.63 -23.22
C ASP A 182 -20.07 -8.54 -22.23
N ASN A 183 -18.95 -8.79 -21.56
CA ASN A 183 -18.34 -7.80 -20.67
C ASN A 183 -17.88 -6.55 -21.44
N ALA A 184 -17.68 -6.64 -22.76
CA ALA A 184 -17.33 -5.50 -23.58
C ALA A 184 -18.51 -4.50 -23.71
N SER A 185 -19.74 -5.00 -23.69
CA SER A 185 -20.94 -4.13 -23.72
C SER A 185 -21.13 -3.33 -22.43
N LEU A 186 -20.47 -3.71 -21.35
CA LEU A 186 -20.45 -2.99 -20.08
C LEU A 186 -19.27 -2.00 -19.97
N GLY A 187 -18.47 -1.90 -21.00
CA GLY A 187 -17.41 -0.92 -21.14
C GLY A 187 -17.98 0.46 -21.45
N LEU A 188 -18.44 1.14 -20.42
CA LEU A 188 -19.38 2.21 -20.62
C LEU A 188 -18.78 3.56 -20.88
N GLU A 189 -17.68 3.96 -20.27
CA GLU A 189 -17.28 5.37 -20.41
C GLU A 189 -15.81 5.60 -20.09
N GLN A 190 -15.26 6.63 -20.72
CA GLN A 190 -13.99 7.23 -20.34
C GLN A 190 -14.18 8.14 -19.13
N ALA A 191 -13.40 7.91 -18.09
CA ALA A 191 -13.23 8.89 -17.04
C ALA A 191 -12.07 9.83 -17.39
N TRP A 192 -12.37 11.13 -17.45
CA TRP A 192 -11.38 12.18 -17.65
C TRP A 192 -11.00 12.80 -16.32
N HIS A 193 -9.71 12.85 -16.03
CA HIS A 193 -9.19 13.49 -14.83
C HIS A 193 -8.10 14.49 -15.20
N PHE A 194 -8.24 15.72 -14.68
CA PHE A 194 -7.13 16.65 -14.60
C PHE A 194 -6.45 16.45 -13.26
N SER A 195 -5.23 16.01 -13.27
CA SER A 195 -4.49 15.75 -12.05
C SER A 195 -3.35 16.74 -11.90
N PRO A 196 -3.24 17.46 -10.76
CA PRO A 196 -2.02 18.18 -10.42
C PRO A 196 -0.91 17.23 -9.97
N ALA A 197 -1.23 15.94 -9.79
CA ALA A 197 -0.26 14.93 -9.44
C ALA A 197 0.60 14.54 -10.63
N TRP A 198 1.75 13.95 -10.33
CA TRP A 198 2.64 13.38 -11.33
C TRP A 198 1.92 12.28 -12.13
N ILE A 199 2.11 12.30 -13.44
CA ILE A 199 1.67 11.27 -14.38
C ILE A 199 2.89 10.57 -14.93
#